data_7a948ddc3cd0086eb06a51c97b3df4f7
#
_entry.id   7a948ddc3cd0086eb06a51c97b3df4f7
#
_cell.length_a   1.000
_cell.length_b   1.000
_cell.length_c   1.000
_cell.angle_alpha   90.00
_cell.angle_beta   90.00
_cell.angle_gamma   90.00
#
_symmetry.space_group_name_H-M   'P 1'
#
loop_
_entity.id
_entity.type
_entity.pdbx_description
1 polymer ?
#
loop_
_entity_poly.entity_id
_entity_poly.type
_entity_poly.pdbx_seq_one_letter_code
_entity_poly.pdbx_strand_id
1 'polypeptide(L)'
;MNYDRSTVEAVVQHYFDALYEGDADKLAAIFHPSADLRWLEKGELQVLTVPDWMERVRKRASAKSEGKPRDDFIVTIDRSDDSTAFIKVRCQLPPRYFTDYLVAMKLTSGWQIVSKSYRYDLKD
;
A
#
# COMPACT_ATOMS: atom_id res chain seq x y z
N MET A 1 2.20 16.99 -7.81
CA MET A 1 3.54 16.40 -7.84
C MET A 1 3.48 15.05 -8.55
N ASN A 2 4.41 14.81 -9.47
CA ASN A 2 4.47 13.56 -10.21
C ASN A 2 5.43 12.61 -9.53
N TYR A 3 4.95 11.42 -9.22
CA TYR A 3 5.78 10.36 -8.65
C TYR A 3 6.19 9.40 -9.77
N ASP A 4 7.42 8.88 -9.68
CA ASP A 4 7.90 7.91 -10.66
C ASP A 4 7.07 6.63 -10.57
N ARG A 5 6.37 6.30 -11.65
CA ARG A 5 5.58 5.09 -11.80
C ARG A 5 6.01 4.28 -13.01
N SER A 6 7.27 4.46 -13.42
CA SER A 6 7.80 3.78 -14.59
C SER A 6 8.11 2.30 -14.34
N THR A 7 8.29 1.91 -13.07
CA THR A 7 8.57 0.53 -12.68
C THR A 7 7.70 0.14 -11.48
N VAL A 8 7.49 -1.17 -11.33
CA VAL A 8 6.79 -1.71 -10.16
C VAL A 8 7.57 -1.40 -8.89
N GLU A 9 8.90 -1.53 -8.95
CA GLU A 9 9.76 -1.28 -7.79
C GLU A 9 9.64 0.16 -7.31
N ALA A 10 9.59 1.13 -8.21
CA ALA A 10 9.42 2.54 -7.86
C ALA A 10 8.08 2.78 -7.17
N VAL A 11 7.00 2.19 -7.70
CA VAL A 11 5.67 2.31 -7.09
C VAL A 11 5.65 1.72 -5.67
N VAL A 12 6.26 0.55 -5.49
CA VAL A 12 6.31 -0.09 -4.17
C VAL A 12 7.13 0.74 -3.18
N GLN A 13 8.23 1.34 -3.63
CA GLN A 13 9.03 2.22 -2.76
C GLN A 13 8.21 3.44 -2.32
N HIS A 14 7.47 4.05 -3.24
CA HIS A 14 6.56 5.15 -2.88
C HIS A 14 5.49 4.69 -1.91
N TYR A 15 4.97 3.48 -2.08
CA TYR A 15 4.00 2.89 -1.17
C TYR A 15 4.55 2.80 0.26
N PHE A 16 5.74 2.24 0.42
CA PHE A 16 6.39 2.14 1.73
C PHE A 16 6.60 3.52 2.35
N ASP A 17 7.14 4.45 1.57
CA ASP A 17 7.43 5.80 2.05
C ASP A 17 6.13 6.51 2.48
N ALA A 18 5.09 6.42 1.65
CA ALA A 18 3.82 7.09 1.92
C ALA A 18 3.13 6.53 3.16
N LEU A 19 3.18 5.22 3.36
CA LEU A 19 2.61 4.61 4.57
C LEU A 19 3.32 5.10 5.82
N TYR A 20 4.64 5.13 5.80
CA TYR A 20 5.44 5.57 6.94
C TYR A 20 5.22 7.06 7.24
N GLU A 21 5.19 7.87 6.20
CA GLU A 21 5.04 9.33 6.31
C GLU A 21 3.60 9.75 6.58
N GLY A 22 2.63 8.86 6.33
CA GLY A 22 1.22 9.22 6.40
C GLY A 22 0.82 10.18 5.28
N ASP A 23 1.41 10.04 4.11
CA ASP A 23 1.22 10.94 2.98
C ASP A 23 0.08 10.42 2.08
N ALA A 24 -1.13 10.90 2.35
CA ALA A 24 -2.32 10.48 1.62
C ALA A 24 -2.25 10.84 0.13
N ASP A 25 -1.67 11.99 -0.21
CA ASP A 25 -1.57 12.41 -1.62
C ASP A 25 -0.64 11.49 -2.40
N LYS A 26 0.47 11.07 -1.80
CA LYS A 26 1.39 10.12 -2.42
C LYS A 26 0.70 8.76 -2.61
N LEU A 27 -0.03 8.28 -1.61
CA LEU A 27 -0.80 7.03 -1.75
C LEU A 27 -1.83 7.14 -2.88
N ALA A 28 -2.57 8.24 -2.94
CA ALA A 28 -3.56 8.46 -4.00
C ALA A 28 -2.93 8.49 -5.39
N ALA A 29 -1.68 8.93 -5.50
CA ALA A 29 -1.00 8.99 -6.80
C ALA A 29 -0.62 7.60 -7.33
N ILE A 30 -0.35 6.64 -6.44
CA ILE A 30 0.11 5.30 -6.83
C ILE A 30 -0.99 4.25 -6.81
N PHE A 31 -2.16 4.56 -6.28
CA PHE A 31 -3.34 3.70 -6.35
C PHE A 31 -4.30 4.19 -7.41
N HIS A 32 -4.86 3.27 -8.17
CA HIS A 32 -5.95 3.62 -9.09
C HIS A 32 -7.18 4.00 -8.26
N PRO A 33 -7.96 5.03 -8.66
CA PRO A 33 -9.12 5.46 -7.88
C PRO A 33 -10.18 4.37 -7.68
N SER A 34 -10.25 3.39 -8.57
CA SER A 34 -11.20 2.27 -8.46
C SER A 34 -10.71 1.15 -7.53
N ALA A 35 -9.48 1.25 -7.02
CA ALA A 35 -8.92 0.24 -6.13
C ALA A 35 -9.63 0.26 -4.79
N ASP A 36 -9.63 -0.88 -4.13
CA ASP A 36 -10.10 -0.99 -2.76
C ASP A 36 -9.13 -1.83 -1.93
N LEU A 37 -9.31 -1.76 -0.61
CA LEU A 37 -8.57 -2.54 0.37
C LEU A 37 -9.51 -3.57 0.96
N ARG A 38 -9.02 -4.80 1.15
CA ARG A 38 -9.81 -5.89 1.71
C ARG A 38 -9.02 -6.59 2.79
N TRP A 39 -9.71 -6.93 3.89
CA TRP A 39 -9.14 -7.68 4.99
C TRP A 39 -10.24 -8.40 5.74
N LEU A 40 -9.86 -9.34 6.60
CA LEU A 40 -10.82 -10.04 7.46
C LEU A 40 -10.76 -9.49 8.88
N GLU A 41 -11.92 -9.31 9.47
CA GLU A 41 -12.08 -8.98 10.87
C GLU A 41 -13.06 -9.95 11.50
N LYS A 42 -12.55 -10.79 12.39
CA LYS A 42 -13.37 -11.84 13.02
C LYS A 42 -14.13 -12.69 12.01
N GLY A 43 -13.48 -13.03 10.90
CA GLY A 43 -14.06 -13.81 9.82
C GLY A 43 -14.96 -13.05 8.86
N GLU A 44 -15.19 -11.77 9.09
CA GLU A 44 -16.03 -10.94 8.21
C GLU A 44 -15.17 -10.15 7.23
N LEU A 45 -15.53 -10.17 5.95
CA LEU A 45 -14.82 -9.43 4.93
C LEU A 45 -15.09 -7.93 5.07
N GLN A 46 -14.04 -7.17 5.22
CA GLN A 46 -14.10 -5.71 5.21
C GLN A 46 -13.63 -5.19 3.85
N VAL A 47 -14.25 -4.12 3.38
CA VAL A 47 -13.87 -3.45 2.14
C VAL A 47 -13.81 -1.95 2.39
N LEU A 48 -12.74 -1.32 1.96
CA LEU A 48 -12.54 0.13 2.12
C LEU A 48 -12.10 0.70 0.78
N THR A 49 -12.79 1.74 0.31
CA THR A 49 -12.42 2.43 -0.92
C THR A 49 -11.17 3.27 -0.72
N VAL A 50 -10.46 3.58 -1.80
CA VAL A 50 -9.28 4.45 -1.72
C VAL A 50 -9.63 5.83 -1.15
N PRO A 51 -10.69 6.53 -1.58
CA PRO A 51 -11.03 7.82 -0.97
C PRO A 51 -11.28 7.76 0.54
N ASP A 52 -11.99 6.73 1.00
CA ASP A 52 -12.24 6.56 2.44
C ASP A 52 -10.97 6.23 3.20
N TRP A 53 -10.07 5.44 2.60
CA TRP A 53 -8.78 5.15 3.19
C TRP A 53 -7.94 6.43 3.34
N MET A 54 -7.93 7.28 2.31
CA MET A 54 -7.20 8.56 2.36
C MET A 54 -7.67 9.43 3.53
N GLU A 55 -8.98 9.46 3.79
CA GLU A 55 -9.51 10.19 4.94
C GLU A 55 -8.95 9.65 6.26
N ARG A 56 -8.88 8.33 6.41
CA ARG A 56 -8.28 7.71 7.60
C ARG A 56 -6.81 8.05 7.74
N VAL A 57 -6.07 8.00 6.63
CA VAL A 57 -4.63 8.32 6.65
C VAL A 57 -4.40 9.77 7.07
N ARG A 58 -5.21 10.70 6.57
CA ARG A 58 -5.08 12.12 6.92
C ARG A 58 -5.37 12.40 8.39
N LYS A 59 -6.27 11.61 9.00
CA LYS A 59 -6.75 11.87 10.37
C LYS A 59 -5.88 11.25 11.45
N ARG A 60 -5.04 10.25 11.11
CA ARG A 60 -4.21 9.57 12.10
C ARG A 60 -2.80 10.13 12.12
N ALA A 61 -2.15 10.02 13.28
CA ALA A 61 -0.73 10.34 13.39
C ALA A 61 0.08 9.33 12.59
N SER A 62 1.09 9.81 11.86
CA SER A 62 1.96 8.92 11.08
C SER A 62 2.99 8.23 11.98
N ALA A 63 3.47 7.07 11.55
CA ALA A 63 4.56 6.39 12.22
C ALA A 63 5.81 7.27 12.29
N LYS A 64 6.06 8.03 11.21
CA LYS A 64 7.18 8.98 11.16
C LYS A 64 7.06 10.05 12.23
N SER A 65 5.88 10.64 12.40
CA SER A 65 5.65 11.70 13.40
C SER A 65 5.79 11.18 14.83
N GLU A 66 5.54 9.89 15.03
CA GLU A 66 5.66 9.26 16.34
C GLU A 66 7.04 8.64 16.57
N GLY A 67 7.96 8.79 15.64
CA GLY A 67 9.33 8.26 15.76
C GLY A 67 9.40 6.74 15.79
N LYS A 68 8.42 6.05 15.23
CA LYS A 68 8.39 4.58 15.25
C LYS A 68 9.39 4.00 14.26
N PRO A 69 9.94 2.81 14.57
CA PRO A 69 10.88 2.16 13.67
C PRO A 69 10.20 1.73 12.37
N ARG A 70 11.00 1.69 11.33
CA ARG A 70 10.56 1.31 9.99
C ARG A 70 11.25 0.01 9.58
N ASP A 71 10.46 -0.94 9.07
CA ASP A 71 10.97 -2.18 8.51
C ASP A 71 10.00 -2.61 7.42
N ASP A 72 10.38 -2.38 6.17
CA ASP A 72 9.55 -2.72 5.03
C ASP A 72 10.40 -3.38 3.95
N PHE A 73 9.84 -4.39 3.29
CA PHE A 73 10.54 -5.08 2.22
C PHE A 73 9.59 -5.84 1.30
N ILE A 74 10.07 -6.08 0.10
CA ILE A 74 9.35 -6.87 -0.90
C ILE A 74 9.67 -8.35 -0.66
N VAL A 75 8.63 -9.17 -0.45
CA VAL A 75 8.81 -10.62 -0.33
C VAL A 75 8.95 -11.24 -1.72
N THR A 76 8.07 -10.87 -2.65
CA THR A 76 8.13 -11.36 -4.03
C THR A 76 7.40 -10.41 -4.98
N ILE A 77 7.84 -10.38 -6.21
CA ILE A 77 7.12 -9.77 -7.33
C ILE A 77 6.96 -10.85 -8.38
N ASP A 78 5.71 -11.14 -8.75
CA ASP A 78 5.38 -12.09 -9.80
C ASP A 78 4.81 -11.32 -10.99
N ARG A 79 5.51 -11.34 -12.12
CA ARG A 79 5.12 -10.66 -13.35
C ARG A 79 4.70 -11.68 -14.38
N SER A 80 3.44 -11.61 -14.83
CA SER A 80 2.98 -12.49 -15.89
C SER A 80 3.32 -11.95 -17.28
N ASP A 81 3.42 -10.61 -17.40
CA ASP A 81 3.76 -9.91 -18.64
C ASP A 81 4.27 -8.49 -18.30
N ASP A 82 4.33 -7.63 -19.32
CA ASP A 82 4.83 -6.27 -19.17
C ASP A 82 3.82 -5.32 -18.50
N SER A 83 2.61 -5.78 -18.23
CA SER A 83 1.52 -4.90 -17.79
C SER A 83 0.86 -5.31 -16.48
N THR A 84 1.16 -6.49 -15.93
CA THR A 84 0.48 -7.01 -14.74
C THR A 84 1.48 -7.64 -13.78
N ALA A 85 1.40 -7.26 -12.50
CA ALA A 85 2.27 -7.79 -11.47
C ALA A 85 1.50 -8.04 -10.18
N PHE A 86 1.81 -9.14 -9.53
CA PHE A 86 1.42 -9.43 -8.15
C PHE A 86 2.63 -9.15 -7.25
N ILE A 87 2.39 -8.45 -6.13
CA ILE A 87 3.47 -8.06 -5.22
C ILE A 87 3.06 -8.43 -3.80
N LYS A 88 3.89 -9.21 -3.13
CA LYS A 88 3.74 -9.47 -1.70
C LYS A 88 4.80 -8.67 -0.95
N VAL A 89 4.36 -7.86 0.00
CA VAL A 89 5.26 -7.04 0.79
C VAL A 89 4.98 -7.23 2.27
N ARG A 90 5.99 -6.90 3.09
CA ARG A 90 5.84 -6.75 4.53
C ARG A 90 6.23 -5.34 4.92
N CYS A 91 5.44 -4.76 5.82
CA CYS A 91 5.71 -3.45 6.38
C CYS A 91 5.13 -3.38 7.79
N GLN A 92 5.52 -2.35 8.52
CA GLN A 92 5.04 -2.21 9.89
C GLN A 92 4.65 -0.77 10.17
N LEU A 93 3.57 -0.66 10.94
CA LEU A 93 3.15 0.57 11.61
C LEU A 93 2.86 0.14 13.05
N PRO A 94 3.90 -0.02 13.89
CA PRO A 94 3.73 -0.63 15.20
C PRO A 94 2.58 -0.02 15.99
N PRO A 95 1.75 -0.81 16.65
CA PRO A 95 1.90 -2.25 16.97
C PRO A 95 1.40 -3.22 15.88
N ARG A 96 1.11 -2.73 14.67
CA ARG A 96 0.63 -3.56 13.57
C ARG A 96 1.78 -3.93 12.63
N TYR A 97 1.85 -5.21 12.29
CA TYR A 97 2.87 -5.77 11.41
C TYR A 97 2.15 -6.43 10.24
N PHE A 98 2.23 -5.80 9.08
CA PHE A 98 1.40 -6.11 7.92
C PHE A 98 2.06 -7.06 6.95
N THR A 99 1.24 -7.93 6.35
CA THR A 99 1.54 -8.61 5.10
C THR A 99 0.51 -8.14 4.09
N ASP A 100 0.98 -7.52 3.01
CA ASP A 100 0.11 -6.96 1.97
C ASP A 100 0.27 -7.72 0.67
N TYR A 101 -0.85 -7.99 0.02
CA TYR A 101 -0.92 -8.60 -1.30
C TYR A 101 -1.46 -7.55 -2.25
N LEU A 102 -0.62 -7.10 -3.18
CA LEU A 102 -0.93 -6.02 -4.09
C LEU A 102 -0.98 -6.55 -5.51
N VAL A 103 -1.91 -6.04 -6.30
CA VAL A 103 -1.88 -6.22 -7.75
C VAL A 103 -1.68 -4.85 -8.38
N ALA A 104 -0.71 -4.75 -9.28
CA ALA A 104 -0.42 -3.54 -10.02
C ALA A 104 -0.56 -3.80 -11.51
N MET A 105 -1.02 -2.78 -12.22
CA MET A 105 -1.17 -2.83 -13.67
C MET A 105 -0.53 -1.59 -14.30
N LYS A 106 0.05 -1.78 -15.49
CA LYS A 106 0.68 -0.68 -16.22
C LYS A 106 -0.33 -0.04 -17.13
N LEU A 107 -0.73 1.17 -16.77
CA LEU A 107 -1.59 2.01 -17.58
C LEU A 107 -0.71 2.86 -18.52
N THR A 108 -1.35 3.62 -19.42
CA THR A 108 -0.60 4.53 -20.29
C THR A 108 0.20 5.56 -19.49
N SER A 109 -0.28 5.92 -18.30
CA SER A 109 0.36 6.88 -17.41
C SER A 109 1.42 6.28 -16.50
N GLY A 110 1.60 4.94 -16.51
CA GLY A 110 2.53 4.22 -15.65
C GLY A 110 1.84 3.19 -14.77
N TRP A 111 2.63 2.55 -13.91
CA TRP A 111 2.11 1.52 -13.02
C TRP A 111 1.26 2.12 -11.91
N GLN A 112 0.13 1.48 -11.61
CA GLN A 112 -0.69 1.80 -10.44
C GLN A 112 -1.15 0.53 -9.75
N ILE A 113 -1.29 0.59 -8.42
CA ILE A 113 -1.86 -0.50 -7.65
C ILE A 113 -3.37 -0.47 -7.84
N VAL A 114 -3.95 -1.60 -8.25
CA VAL A 114 -5.38 -1.71 -8.57
C VAL A 114 -6.15 -2.51 -7.52
N SER A 115 -5.45 -3.24 -6.64
CA SER A 115 -6.10 -3.93 -5.52
C SER A 115 -5.10 -4.17 -4.39
N LYS A 116 -5.61 -4.19 -3.16
CA LYS A 116 -4.83 -4.50 -1.97
C LYS A 116 -5.67 -5.39 -1.06
N SER A 117 -5.11 -6.53 -0.69
CA SER A 117 -5.65 -7.38 0.38
C SER A 117 -4.56 -7.56 1.41
N TYR A 118 -4.91 -7.53 2.70
CA TYR A 118 -3.87 -7.57 3.73
C TYR A 118 -4.35 -8.24 5.01
N ARG A 119 -3.37 -8.63 5.80
CA ARG A 119 -3.55 -9.06 7.17
C ARG A 119 -2.46 -8.44 8.04
N TYR A 120 -2.65 -8.44 9.35
CA TYR A 120 -1.61 -7.97 10.26
C TYR A 120 -1.62 -8.77 11.56
N ASP A 121 -0.45 -8.78 12.20
CA ASP A 121 -0.28 -9.26 13.55
C ASP A 121 -0.12 -8.07 14.49
N LEU A 122 -0.67 -8.18 15.69
CA LEU A 122 -0.45 -7.19 16.75
C LEU A 122 0.70 -7.70 17.64
N LYS A 123 1.67 -6.84 17.84
CA LYS A 123 2.83 -7.16 18.70
C LYS A 123 3.14 -5.99 19.60
N ASP A 124 3.45 -6.29 20.81
CA ASP A 124 3.84 -5.28 21.81
C ASP A 124 5.25 -4.75 21.57
#